data_a0020a5c8c7b35491b2ebd5465a11633
#
_entry.id   a0020a5c8c7b35491b2ebd5465a11633
#
_cell.length_a   1.000
_cell.length_b   1.000
_cell.length_c   1.000
_cell.angle_alpha   90.00
_cell.angle_beta   90.00
_cell.angle_gamma   90.00
#
_symmetry.space_group_name_H-M   'P 1'
#
loop_
_entity.id
_entity.type
_entity.pdbx_description
1 polymer ?
#
loop_
_entity_poly.entity_id
_entity_poly.type
_entity_poly.pdbx_seq_one_letter_code
_entity_poly.pdbx_strand_id
1 'polypeptide(L)'
;MPFSLNGTRSFSNLKKIGMSLKFLIPLITCAWGFSHAQDISVAQETPAQQKQEETSPEVPLPDGKTVPKFEPLDDHRIKIGNVIVNHKERTVSFNAQVNMKEGILEYVCCMPNGKLHESLLVSEADPLHISLGMTLLKFHRFEKFFPVRDENFEWLPFTEPKPADYADAYVQIVMTYTQDGKEQKSDFSDFVVNSQTRKGIDPKDWLYTNSFFYEGAYQASLSGEIISIFASRTSPINYIGDFHDGVNDT
;
A
#
# COMPACT_ATOMS: atom_id res chain seq x y z
N MET A 1 5.91 15.80 14.81
CA MET A 1 5.79 15.29 16.20
C MET A 1 6.06 13.80 16.17
N PRO A 2 6.98 13.26 16.98
CA PRO A 2 7.36 11.87 16.87
C PRO A 2 6.25 10.93 17.35
N PHE A 3 5.97 9.88 16.59
CA PHE A 3 5.17 8.74 17.02
C PHE A 3 6.06 7.75 17.76
N SER A 4 5.53 7.10 18.78
CA SER A 4 6.27 6.12 19.59
C SER A 4 5.48 4.84 19.77
N LEU A 5 6.22 3.74 19.96
CA LEU A 5 5.69 2.44 20.34
C LEU A 5 5.38 2.46 21.84
N ASN A 6 4.21 2.88 22.23
CA ASN A 6 3.74 2.85 23.62
C ASN A 6 2.26 2.49 23.69
N GLY A 7 1.83 1.63 22.75
CA GLY A 7 0.48 1.12 22.72
C GLY A 7 0.20 0.17 23.91
N THR A 8 -1.07 -0.06 24.16
CA THR A 8 -1.57 -0.99 25.19
C THR A 8 -1.23 -2.45 24.89
N ARG A 9 -0.73 -2.76 23.69
CA ARG A 9 -0.33 -4.11 23.25
C ARG A 9 1.15 -4.15 22.91
N SER A 10 1.80 -5.25 23.28
CA SER A 10 3.23 -5.50 23.02
C SER A 10 3.41 -6.45 21.83
N PHE A 11 4.38 -6.14 20.96
CA PHE A 11 4.83 -7.02 19.87
C PHE A 11 5.74 -8.17 20.32
N SER A 12 5.97 -8.36 21.62
CA SER A 12 7.02 -9.24 22.14
C SER A 12 6.97 -10.69 21.64
N ASN A 13 5.80 -11.18 21.22
CA ASN A 13 5.59 -12.57 20.79
C ASN A 13 5.19 -12.71 19.31
N LEU A 14 5.17 -11.64 18.52
CA LEU A 14 4.74 -11.70 17.13
C LEU A 14 5.93 -12.00 16.21
N LYS A 15 5.85 -13.09 15.43
CA LYS A 15 6.92 -13.54 14.52
C LYS A 15 6.61 -13.27 13.04
N LYS A 16 5.35 -13.31 12.65
CA LYS A 16 4.89 -13.04 11.26
C LYS A 16 3.66 -12.18 11.30
N ILE A 17 3.62 -11.19 10.43
CA ILE A 17 2.52 -10.25 10.28
C ILE A 17 2.11 -10.22 8.82
N GLY A 18 0.82 -10.42 8.55
CA GLY A 18 0.22 -10.16 7.25
C GLY A 18 -0.30 -8.73 7.19
N MET A 19 0.08 -8.00 6.15
CA MET A 19 -0.42 -6.67 5.85
C MET A 19 -1.44 -6.76 4.72
N SER A 20 -2.58 -6.10 4.86
CA SER A 20 -3.60 -6.05 3.81
C SER A 20 -4.12 -4.63 3.65
N LEU A 21 -4.03 -4.13 2.43
CA LEU A 21 -4.51 -2.81 2.03
C LEU A 21 -5.87 -2.97 1.37
N LYS A 22 -6.88 -2.27 1.89
CA LYS A 22 -8.26 -2.30 1.38
C LYS A 22 -8.70 -0.90 0.98
N PHE A 23 -9.65 -0.84 0.06
CA PHE A 23 -10.29 0.43 -0.29
C PHE A 23 -11.25 0.87 0.82
N LEU A 24 -11.16 2.12 1.26
CA LEU A 24 -12.21 2.74 2.05
C LEU A 24 -13.30 3.20 1.05
N ILE A 25 -14.35 2.39 0.88
CA ILE A 25 -15.50 2.80 0.05
C ILE A 25 -16.33 3.78 0.87
N PRO A 26 -16.48 5.05 0.49
CA PRO A 26 -17.56 5.86 1.03
C PRO A 26 -18.88 5.19 0.63
N LEU A 27 -19.75 4.93 1.60
CA LEU A 27 -21.11 4.40 1.38
C LEU A 27 -21.94 5.46 0.63
N ILE A 28 -21.76 5.51 -0.70
CA ILE A 28 -22.71 6.20 -1.59
C ILE A 28 -23.73 5.14 -2.00
N THR A 29 -24.87 5.16 -1.35
CA THR A 29 -26.05 4.39 -1.78
C THR A 29 -26.56 4.96 -3.08
N CYS A 30 -26.06 4.50 -4.22
CA CYS A 30 -26.70 4.67 -5.51
C CYS A 30 -27.75 3.58 -5.70
N ALA A 31 -28.99 3.92 -5.43
CA ALA A 31 -30.14 3.16 -5.89
C ALA A 31 -30.26 3.33 -7.40
N TRP A 32 -29.81 2.35 -8.17
CA TRP A 32 -30.11 2.24 -9.60
C TRP A 32 -31.05 1.08 -9.83
N GLY A 33 -32.22 1.45 -10.39
CA GLY A 33 -33.28 0.50 -10.73
C GLY A 33 -32.86 -0.42 -11.88
N PHE A 34 -33.23 -1.67 -11.74
CA PHE A 34 -33.15 -2.69 -12.75
C PHE A 34 -34.21 -2.47 -13.85
N SER A 35 -33.82 -2.49 -15.10
CA SER A 35 -34.72 -2.70 -16.23
C SER A 35 -34.13 -3.74 -17.18
N HIS A 36 -34.89 -4.83 -17.24
CA HIS A 36 -35.09 -5.85 -18.27
C HIS A 36 -33.93 -6.39 -19.12
N ALA A 37 -33.80 -7.68 -18.94
CA ALA A 37 -33.11 -8.65 -19.78
C ALA A 37 -33.84 -8.90 -21.13
N GLN A 38 -33.07 -9.13 -22.17
CA GLN A 38 -33.55 -9.97 -23.31
C GLN A 38 -32.51 -11.06 -23.60
N ASP A 39 -33.01 -12.29 -23.61
CA ASP A 39 -32.34 -13.52 -24.02
C ASP A 39 -31.92 -13.48 -25.48
N ILE A 40 -30.70 -13.91 -25.77
CA ILE A 40 -30.37 -14.55 -27.05
C ILE A 40 -29.47 -15.74 -26.77
N SER A 41 -30.05 -16.94 -26.97
CA SER A 41 -29.35 -18.20 -27.03
C SER A 41 -28.75 -18.41 -28.43
N VAL A 42 -27.46 -18.74 -28.51
CA VAL A 42 -26.90 -19.53 -29.61
C VAL A 42 -25.81 -20.43 -29.06
N ALA A 43 -26.07 -21.72 -29.13
CA ALA A 43 -25.08 -22.76 -28.88
C ALA A 43 -24.19 -22.93 -30.12
N GLN A 44 -22.87 -22.99 -29.94
CA GLN A 44 -21.98 -23.75 -30.83
C GLN A 44 -20.82 -24.32 -30.03
N GLU A 45 -20.81 -25.65 -29.97
CA GLU A 45 -19.68 -26.45 -29.53
C GLU A 45 -18.54 -26.35 -30.54
N THR A 46 -17.33 -26.13 -30.07
CA THR A 46 -16.10 -26.34 -30.83
C THR A 46 -15.01 -26.93 -29.92
N PRO A 47 -14.14 -27.81 -30.45
CA PRO A 47 -13.47 -28.85 -29.66
C PRO A 47 -12.29 -28.35 -28.86
N ALA A 48 -11.96 -29.12 -27.80
CA ALA A 48 -10.82 -28.93 -26.90
C ALA A 48 -9.49 -28.73 -27.64
N GLN A 49 -8.96 -27.52 -27.62
CA GLN A 49 -7.57 -27.25 -27.91
C GLN A 49 -6.75 -27.37 -26.64
N GLN A 50 -5.79 -28.25 -26.66
CA GLN A 50 -4.74 -28.38 -25.66
C GLN A 50 -4.03 -27.03 -25.51
N LYS A 51 -4.16 -26.45 -24.32
CA LYS A 51 -3.46 -25.24 -23.93
C LYS A 51 -1.98 -25.60 -23.76
N GLN A 52 -1.17 -25.33 -24.77
CA GLN A 52 0.28 -25.24 -24.61
C GLN A 52 0.54 -24.06 -23.68
N GLU A 53 1.25 -24.32 -22.61
CA GLU A 53 1.79 -23.34 -21.69
C GLU A 53 2.86 -22.54 -22.44
N GLU A 54 2.45 -21.44 -23.08
CA GLU A 54 3.39 -20.44 -23.61
C GLU A 54 4.05 -19.73 -22.44
N THR A 55 5.25 -20.19 -22.09
CA THR A 55 6.17 -19.39 -21.27
C THR A 55 6.51 -18.14 -22.06
N SER A 56 5.86 -17.02 -21.75
CA SER A 56 6.27 -15.72 -22.28
C SER A 56 7.75 -15.49 -21.92
N PRO A 57 8.60 -15.16 -22.90
CA PRO A 57 10.01 -14.87 -22.63
C PRO A 57 10.09 -13.66 -21.69
N GLU A 58 10.92 -13.78 -20.65
CA GLU A 58 11.28 -12.65 -19.79
C GLU A 58 11.93 -11.56 -20.65
N VAL A 59 11.27 -10.39 -20.72
CA VAL A 59 11.83 -9.23 -21.41
C VAL A 59 12.68 -8.46 -20.39
N PRO A 60 14.01 -8.42 -20.54
CA PRO A 60 14.87 -7.66 -19.63
C PRO A 60 14.55 -6.17 -19.75
N LEU A 61 14.40 -5.50 -18.60
CA LEU A 61 14.34 -4.04 -18.55
C LEU A 61 15.73 -3.45 -18.85
N PRO A 62 15.83 -2.19 -19.34
CA PRO A 62 17.10 -1.55 -19.69
C PRO A 62 18.16 -1.51 -18.58
N ASP A 63 17.74 -1.61 -17.31
CA ASP A 63 18.56 -1.60 -16.11
C ASP A 63 18.95 -3.02 -15.61
N GLY A 64 18.66 -4.06 -16.39
CA GLY A 64 18.90 -5.46 -16.02
C GLY A 64 17.90 -6.04 -15.02
N LYS A 65 16.87 -5.28 -14.66
CA LYS A 65 15.76 -5.80 -13.85
C LYS A 65 14.77 -6.56 -14.72
N THR A 66 14.28 -7.68 -14.24
CA THR A 66 13.25 -8.46 -14.92
C THR A 66 11.86 -7.89 -14.64
N VAL A 67 10.96 -7.96 -15.63
CA VAL A 67 9.55 -7.66 -15.41
C VAL A 67 9.03 -8.61 -14.34
N PRO A 68 8.33 -8.10 -13.29
CA PRO A 68 7.82 -8.97 -12.24
C PRO A 68 6.87 -10.01 -12.81
N LYS A 69 7.08 -11.27 -12.44
CA LYS A 69 6.25 -12.38 -12.87
C LYS A 69 4.89 -12.31 -12.17
N PHE A 70 3.83 -12.46 -12.96
CA PHE A 70 2.45 -12.55 -12.46
C PHE A 70 2.08 -14.03 -12.37
N GLU A 71 1.92 -14.53 -11.16
CA GLU A 71 1.59 -15.94 -10.89
C GLU A 71 0.12 -16.05 -10.43
N PRO A 72 -0.78 -16.66 -11.23
CA PRO A 72 -2.12 -16.97 -10.76
C PRO A 72 -2.06 -17.93 -9.56
N LEU A 73 -2.75 -17.61 -8.48
CA LEU A 73 -2.90 -18.49 -7.32
C LEU A 73 -4.23 -19.25 -7.37
N ASP A 74 -5.29 -18.57 -7.80
CA ASP A 74 -6.64 -19.09 -8.03
C ASP A 74 -7.44 -18.10 -8.90
N ASP A 75 -8.76 -18.34 -9.03
CA ASP A 75 -9.67 -17.51 -9.85
C ASP A 75 -9.76 -16.05 -9.40
N HIS A 76 -9.32 -15.74 -8.19
CA HIS A 76 -9.48 -14.41 -7.58
C HIS A 76 -8.17 -13.74 -7.16
N ARG A 77 -7.08 -14.51 -7.10
CA ARG A 77 -5.81 -14.02 -6.58
C ARG A 77 -4.67 -14.26 -7.55
N ILE A 78 -3.82 -13.24 -7.64
CA ILE A 78 -2.52 -13.32 -8.33
C ILE A 78 -1.42 -12.93 -7.36
N LYS A 79 -0.22 -13.43 -7.60
CA LYS A 79 0.98 -13.08 -6.87
C LYS A 79 1.92 -12.28 -7.79
N ILE A 80 2.49 -11.21 -7.27
CA ILE A 80 3.49 -10.37 -7.93
C ILE A 80 4.68 -10.26 -6.97
N GLY A 81 5.76 -11.01 -7.23
CA GLY A 81 6.84 -11.12 -6.26
C GLY A 81 6.35 -11.62 -4.89
N ASN A 82 6.53 -10.83 -3.84
CA ASN A 82 6.07 -11.14 -2.47
C ASN A 82 4.71 -10.52 -2.11
N VAL A 83 3.96 -10.04 -3.11
CA VAL A 83 2.66 -9.36 -2.94
C VAL A 83 1.54 -10.24 -3.51
N ILE A 84 0.44 -10.35 -2.80
CA ILE A 84 -0.78 -11.03 -3.25
C ILE A 84 -1.86 -9.98 -3.53
N VAL A 85 -2.42 -10.03 -4.72
CA VAL A 85 -3.52 -9.17 -5.16
C VAL A 85 -4.78 -10.01 -5.25
N ASN A 86 -5.82 -9.65 -4.52
CA ASN A 86 -7.13 -10.31 -4.52
C ASN A 86 -8.16 -9.36 -5.13
N HIS A 87 -8.64 -9.68 -6.34
CA HIS A 87 -9.58 -8.82 -7.04
C HIS A 87 -11.01 -8.91 -6.48
N LYS A 88 -11.42 -10.06 -5.92
CA LYS A 88 -12.73 -10.23 -5.31
C LYS A 88 -12.89 -9.41 -4.03
N GLU A 89 -11.87 -9.44 -3.18
CA GLU A 89 -11.87 -8.69 -1.92
C GLU A 89 -11.32 -7.25 -2.09
N ARG A 90 -10.77 -6.95 -3.27
CA ARG A 90 -10.08 -5.69 -3.57
C ARG A 90 -8.99 -5.39 -2.54
N THR A 91 -8.10 -6.36 -2.32
CA THR A 91 -7.01 -6.23 -1.36
C THR A 91 -5.66 -6.47 -2.02
N VAL A 92 -4.66 -5.72 -1.57
CA VAL A 92 -3.24 -5.96 -1.81
C VAL A 92 -2.63 -6.35 -0.48
N SER A 93 -2.00 -7.52 -0.40
CA SER A 93 -1.46 -8.04 0.85
C SER A 93 -0.03 -8.56 0.70
N PHE A 94 0.75 -8.45 1.77
CA PHE A 94 2.12 -8.91 1.85
C PHE A 94 2.49 -9.26 3.29
N ASN A 95 3.59 -10.02 3.46
CA ASN A 95 4.08 -10.38 4.77
C ASN A 95 5.11 -9.36 5.28
N ALA A 96 5.12 -9.15 6.60
CA ALA A 96 6.10 -8.34 7.28
C ALA A 96 6.56 -9.01 8.59
N GLN A 97 7.59 -8.49 9.20
CA GLN A 97 8.11 -8.90 10.50
C GLN A 97 8.25 -7.67 11.39
N VAL A 98 8.12 -7.87 12.71
CA VAL A 98 8.40 -6.81 13.69
C VAL A 98 9.88 -6.48 13.64
N ASN A 99 10.21 -5.23 13.39
CA ASN A 99 11.56 -4.72 13.38
C ASN A 99 11.89 -3.98 14.68
N MET A 100 11.01 -3.06 15.10
CA MET A 100 11.18 -2.33 16.37
C MET A 100 10.09 -2.71 17.38
N LYS A 101 10.43 -2.72 18.66
CA LYS A 101 9.48 -2.97 19.75
C LYS A 101 9.25 -1.74 20.64
N GLU A 102 10.13 -0.77 20.54
CA GLU A 102 10.11 0.51 21.27
C GLU A 102 10.89 1.55 20.47
N GLY A 103 10.61 2.81 20.66
CA GLY A 103 11.33 3.93 20.04
C GLY A 103 10.40 4.89 19.29
N ILE A 104 11.04 5.85 18.63
CA ILE A 104 10.37 6.83 17.77
C ILE A 104 10.22 6.22 16.37
N LEU A 105 9.07 6.44 15.77
CA LEU A 105 8.74 5.90 14.45
C LEU A 105 8.50 7.03 13.45
N GLU A 106 9.04 6.85 12.25
CA GLU A 106 8.69 7.61 11.05
C GLU A 106 7.98 6.73 10.02
N TYR A 107 8.18 5.40 10.11
CA TYR A 107 7.61 4.44 9.16
C TYR A 107 6.88 3.32 9.88
N VAL A 108 5.76 2.90 9.31
CA VAL A 108 5.11 1.65 9.69
C VAL A 108 5.84 0.47 9.08
N CYS A 109 6.27 0.58 7.82
CA CYS A 109 6.92 -0.53 7.13
C CYS A 109 7.95 -0.04 6.11
N CYS A 110 9.14 -0.63 6.16
CA CYS A 110 10.20 -0.45 5.17
C CYS A 110 10.69 -1.80 4.64
N MET A 111 11.37 -1.78 3.49
CA MET A 111 12.20 -2.89 3.03
C MET A 111 13.51 -2.98 3.85
N PRO A 112 14.29 -4.08 3.72
CA PRO A 112 15.58 -4.22 4.41
C PRO A 112 16.63 -3.16 4.07
N ASN A 113 16.54 -2.53 2.90
CA ASN A 113 17.39 -1.41 2.49
C ASN A 113 16.88 -0.04 2.93
N GLY A 114 15.71 0.03 3.60
CA GLY A 114 15.12 1.26 4.08
C GLY A 114 15.59 1.69 5.47
N LYS A 115 14.92 2.68 6.04
CA LYS A 115 15.25 3.28 7.35
C LYS A 115 14.74 2.42 8.51
N LEU A 116 15.36 1.27 8.74
CA LEU A 116 14.92 0.29 9.75
C LEU A 116 14.98 0.82 11.19
N HIS A 117 15.86 1.78 11.47
CA HIS A 117 16.01 2.36 12.81
C HIS A 117 14.81 3.23 13.24
N GLU A 118 13.89 3.52 12.32
CA GLU A 118 12.68 4.32 12.53
C GLU A 118 11.41 3.60 12.01
N SER A 119 11.54 2.30 11.67
CA SER A 119 10.44 1.52 11.10
C SER A 119 9.93 0.43 12.05
N LEU A 120 8.61 0.40 12.26
CA LEU A 120 7.95 -0.61 13.07
C LEU A 120 8.14 -2.02 12.51
N LEU A 121 7.92 -2.17 11.21
CA LEU A 121 7.95 -3.43 10.49
C LEU A 121 9.01 -3.41 9.38
N VAL A 122 9.49 -4.59 9.03
CA VAL A 122 10.31 -4.83 7.83
C VAL A 122 9.62 -5.85 6.94
N SER A 123 9.67 -5.63 5.62
CA SER A 123 9.06 -6.52 4.62
C SER A 123 9.96 -6.68 3.40
N GLU A 124 10.00 -7.89 2.84
CA GLU A 124 10.63 -8.19 1.55
C GLU A 124 9.71 -7.84 0.34
N ALA A 125 8.55 -7.24 0.58
CA ALA A 125 7.65 -6.82 -0.49
C ALA A 125 8.19 -5.56 -1.17
N ASP A 126 8.45 -5.65 -2.47
CA ASP A 126 8.87 -4.48 -3.25
C ASP A 126 7.70 -3.47 -3.37
N PRO A 127 7.90 -2.20 -3.01
CA PRO A 127 6.90 -1.14 -3.17
C PRO A 127 6.37 -1.01 -4.59
N LEU A 128 7.16 -1.32 -5.62
CA LEU A 128 6.71 -1.35 -7.00
C LEU A 128 5.62 -2.42 -7.22
N HIS A 129 5.80 -3.62 -6.63
CA HIS A 129 4.81 -4.69 -6.74
C HIS A 129 3.52 -4.34 -6.00
N ILE A 130 3.62 -3.63 -4.86
CA ILE A 130 2.45 -3.10 -4.14
C ILE A 130 1.71 -2.08 -5.04
N SER A 131 2.43 -1.14 -5.63
CA SER A 131 1.85 -0.12 -6.52
C SER A 131 1.22 -0.72 -7.78
N LEU A 132 1.83 -1.76 -8.36
CA LEU A 132 1.22 -2.53 -9.46
C LEU A 132 -0.09 -3.20 -9.03
N GLY A 133 -0.11 -3.83 -7.86
CA GLY A 133 -1.32 -4.42 -7.29
C GLY A 133 -2.43 -3.39 -7.05
N MET A 134 -2.08 -2.24 -6.48
CA MET A 134 -3.01 -1.12 -6.29
C MET A 134 -3.59 -0.63 -7.63
N THR A 135 -2.74 -0.51 -8.65
CA THR A 135 -3.15 -0.09 -10.01
C THR A 135 -4.09 -1.12 -10.66
N LEU A 136 -3.77 -2.42 -10.57
CA LEU A 136 -4.62 -3.50 -11.10
C LEU A 136 -6.01 -3.51 -10.45
N LEU A 137 -6.10 -3.19 -9.18
CA LEU A 137 -7.36 -3.08 -8.44
C LEU A 137 -8.05 -1.71 -8.63
N LYS A 138 -7.47 -0.82 -9.44
CA LYS A 138 -7.98 0.53 -9.70
C LYS A 138 -8.16 1.34 -8.40
N PHE A 139 -7.18 1.28 -7.50
CA PHE A 139 -7.13 2.20 -6.40
C PHE A 139 -6.83 3.59 -6.94
N HIS A 140 -7.59 4.57 -6.48
CA HIS A 140 -7.33 5.96 -6.86
C HIS A 140 -6.03 6.44 -6.21
N ARG A 141 -5.16 7.07 -6.99
CA ARG A 141 -3.91 7.67 -6.56
C ARG A 141 -4.07 9.18 -6.54
N PHE A 142 -3.75 9.82 -5.43
CA PHE A 142 -3.74 11.27 -5.38
C PHE A 142 -2.35 11.83 -5.70
N GLU A 143 -2.14 12.24 -6.94
CA GLU A 143 -0.82 12.67 -7.46
C GLU A 143 -0.41 14.07 -6.99
N LYS A 144 -1.38 14.94 -6.70
CA LYS A 144 -1.15 16.36 -6.40
C LYS A 144 -0.94 16.63 -4.92
N PHE A 145 -0.61 15.63 -4.14
CA PHE A 145 -0.40 15.78 -2.70
C PHE A 145 0.88 16.54 -2.36
N PHE A 146 1.89 16.42 -3.21
CA PHE A 146 3.19 17.06 -2.99
C PHE A 146 3.44 18.17 -4.01
N PRO A 147 4.16 19.27 -3.62
CA PRO A 147 4.64 20.26 -4.58
C PRO A 147 5.61 19.59 -5.57
N VAL A 148 5.63 20.05 -6.80
CA VAL A 148 6.51 19.56 -7.85
C VAL A 148 7.35 20.70 -8.43
N ARG A 149 8.51 20.35 -8.99
CA ARG A 149 9.37 21.28 -9.72
C ARG A 149 9.23 21.06 -11.22
N ASP A 150 9.43 22.09 -12.00
CA ASP A 150 9.55 22.02 -13.45
C ASP A 150 10.91 21.47 -13.90
N GLU A 151 11.15 21.46 -15.21
CA GLU A 151 12.41 21.02 -15.83
C GLU A 151 13.63 21.91 -15.48
N ASN A 152 13.39 23.13 -15.02
CA ASN A 152 14.41 24.08 -14.59
C ASN A 152 14.64 24.04 -13.06
N PHE A 153 14.05 23.07 -12.35
CA PHE A 153 14.06 22.93 -10.90
C PHE A 153 13.35 24.05 -10.14
N GLU A 154 12.53 24.88 -10.79
CA GLU A 154 11.69 25.89 -10.15
C GLU A 154 10.41 25.27 -9.62
N TRP A 155 9.97 25.73 -8.43
CA TRP A 155 8.73 25.23 -7.85
C TRP A 155 7.52 25.69 -8.68
N LEU A 156 6.72 24.74 -9.12
CA LEU A 156 5.44 25.04 -9.71
C LEU A 156 4.47 25.60 -8.64
N PRO A 157 3.50 26.44 -9.06
CA PRO A 157 2.45 26.90 -8.14
C PRO A 157 1.79 25.70 -7.45
N PHE A 158 1.80 25.70 -6.14
CA PHE A 158 1.23 24.64 -5.31
C PHE A 158 0.16 25.22 -4.40
N THR A 159 -0.99 24.56 -4.38
CA THR A 159 -2.06 24.82 -3.41
C THR A 159 -2.22 23.57 -2.59
N GLU A 160 -2.13 23.71 -1.28
CA GLU A 160 -2.34 22.58 -0.38
C GLU A 160 -3.72 21.95 -0.61
N PRO A 161 -3.78 20.64 -0.90
CA PRO A 161 -5.04 19.98 -1.19
C PRO A 161 -5.90 19.86 0.07
N LYS A 162 -7.21 19.96 -0.12
CA LYS A 162 -8.18 19.78 0.97
C LYS A 162 -8.62 18.32 1.06
N PRO A 163 -9.11 17.84 2.20
CA PRO A 163 -9.60 16.47 2.36
C PRO A 163 -10.58 16.00 1.30
N ALA A 164 -11.42 16.90 0.78
CA ALA A 164 -12.37 16.59 -0.29
C ALA A 164 -11.69 16.25 -1.64
N ASP A 165 -10.48 16.76 -1.88
CA ASP A 165 -9.77 16.59 -3.14
C ASP A 165 -9.15 15.18 -3.27
N TYR A 166 -8.93 14.49 -2.15
CA TYR A 166 -8.31 13.16 -2.10
C TYR A 166 -9.15 12.11 -1.36
N ALA A 167 -10.44 12.37 -1.18
CA ALA A 167 -11.34 11.50 -0.41
C ALA A 167 -11.42 10.05 -0.94
N ASP A 168 -11.27 9.85 -2.24
CA ASP A 168 -11.28 8.54 -2.90
C ASP A 168 -9.89 7.88 -3.01
N ALA A 169 -8.84 8.54 -2.52
CA ALA A 169 -7.49 7.97 -2.43
C ALA A 169 -7.17 7.39 -1.03
N TYR A 170 -8.11 7.46 -0.09
CA TYR A 170 -7.93 6.83 1.22
C TYR A 170 -7.90 5.31 1.12
N VAL A 171 -7.01 4.71 1.90
CA VAL A 171 -6.85 3.26 2.00
C VAL A 171 -6.96 2.81 3.44
N GLN A 172 -7.51 1.64 3.66
CA GLN A 172 -7.50 0.99 4.96
C GLN A 172 -6.32 0.02 5.04
N ILE A 173 -5.55 0.11 6.11
CA ILE A 173 -4.47 -0.84 6.40
C ILE A 173 -4.96 -1.78 7.50
N VAL A 174 -4.91 -3.09 7.22
CA VAL A 174 -5.25 -4.13 8.19
C VAL A 174 -4.04 -5.01 8.40
N MET A 175 -3.59 -5.08 9.63
CA MET A 175 -2.56 -6.00 10.09
C MET A 175 -3.20 -7.27 10.62
N THR A 176 -2.73 -8.45 10.15
CA THR A 176 -3.13 -9.76 10.68
C THR A 176 -1.92 -10.43 11.31
N TYR A 177 -2.09 -11.02 12.47
CA TYR A 177 -1.01 -11.70 13.19
C TYR A 177 -1.57 -12.84 14.04
N THR A 178 -0.68 -13.76 14.43
CA THR A 178 -1.05 -14.85 15.36
C THR A 178 -0.55 -14.51 16.75
N GLN A 179 -1.46 -14.50 17.71
CA GLN A 179 -1.17 -14.36 19.14
C GLN A 179 -1.86 -15.49 19.89
N ASP A 180 -1.11 -16.21 20.72
CA ASP A 180 -1.60 -17.36 21.52
C ASP A 180 -2.33 -18.42 20.67
N GLY A 181 -1.83 -18.67 19.45
CA GLY A 181 -2.38 -19.63 18.51
C GLY A 181 -3.65 -19.18 17.80
N LYS A 182 -4.10 -17.94 18.00
CA LYS A 182 -5.29 -17.36 17.37
C LYS A 182 -4.91 -16.23 16.41
N GLU A 183 -5.58 -16.17 15.25
CA GLU A 183 -5.47 -15.05 14.36
C GLU A 183 -6.13 -13.80 14.96
N GLN A 184 -5.42 -12.70 14.92
CA GLN A 184 -5.85 -11.39 15.35
C GLN A 184 -5.78 -10.41 14.18
N LYS A 185 -6.57 -9.33 14.26
CA LYS A 185 -6.54 -8.21 13.30
C LYS A 185 -6.43 -6.89 14.05
N SER A 186 -5.66 -5.96 13.51
CA SER A 186 -5.52 -4.60 14.03
C SER A 186 -5.20 -3.63 12.91
N ASP A 187 -5.36 -2.35 13.16
CA ASP A 187 -5.13 -1.22 12.25
C ASP A 187 -4.01 -0.28 12.73
N PHE A 188 -3.13 -0.73 13.58
CA PHE A 188 -2.03 0.02 14.25
C PHE A 188 -2.42 0.98 15.37
N SER A 189 -3.68 1.36 15.54
CA SER A 189 -4.10 2.24 16.65
C SER A 189 -3.75 1.70 18.02
N ASP A 190 -3.69 0.38 18.15
CA ASP A 190 -3.31 -0.31 19.39
C ASP A 190 -1.79 -0.30 19.67
N PHE A 191 -0.96 -0.04 18.69
CA PHE A 191 0.49 -0.22 18.76
C PHE A 191 1.28 1.08 18.63
N VAL A 192 0.76 2.04 17.88
CA VAL A 192 1.43 3.29 17.56
C VAL A 192 0.64 4.45 18.13
N VAL A 193 1.29 5.28 18.92
CA VAL A 193 0.68 6.45 19.54
C VAL A 193 1.52 7.70 19.26
N ASN A 194 0.85 8.83 19.14
CA ASN A 194 1.50 10.12 19.13
C ASN A 194 2.13 10.36 20.51
N SER A 195 3.43 10.63 20.56
CA SER A 195 4.19 10.73 21.81
C SER A 195 3.76 11.90 22.71
N GLN A 196 3.20 12.94 22.11
CA GLN A 196 2.76 14.14 22.85
C GLN A 196 1.30 14.02 23.30
N THR A 197 0.40 13.66 22.38
CA THR A 197 -1.05 13.60 22.68
C THR A 197 -1.49 12.29 23.29
N ARG A 198 -0.64 11.25 23.20
CA ARG A 198 -0.92 9.87 23.64
C ARG A 198 -2.12 9.23 22.92
N LYS A 199 -2.58 9.82 21.83
CA LYS A 199 -3.63 9.25 20.97
C LYS A 199 -3.02 8.26 19.99
N GLY A 200 -3.72 7.18 19.71
CA GLY A 200 -3.38 6.24 18.63
C GLY A 200 -3.51 6.89 17.25
N ILE A 201 -2.90 6.25 16.24
CA ILE A 201 -3.09 6.61 14.84
C ILE A 201 -4.57 6.42 14.47
N ASP A 202 -5.19 7.38 13.78
CA ASP A 202 -6.53 7.18 13.20
C ASP A 202 -6.42 6.27 11.97
N PRO A 203 -7.08 5.09 11.98
CA PRO A 203 -6.98 4.14 10.87
C PRO A 203 -7.60 4.63 9.55
N LYS A 204 -8.27 5.79 9.55
CA LYS A 204 -8.91 6.38 8.38
C LYS A 204 -8.03 7.37 7.62
N ASP A 205 -6.89 7.75 8.19
CA ASP A 205 -6.05 8.82 7.65
C ASP A 205 -4.87 8.31 6.82
N TRP A 206 -5.00 7.13 6.19
CA TRP A 206 -4.01 6.59 5.27
C TRP A 206 -4.35 6.94 3.83
N LEU A 207 -3.40 7.55 3.13
CA LEU A 207 -3.58 8.01 1.75
C LEU A 207 -2.65 7.26 0.79
N TYR A 208 -3.18 6.82 -0.35
CA TYR A 208 -2.39 6.29 -1.45
C TYR A 208 -1.95 7.44 -2.36
N THR A 209 -0.70 7.90 -2.19
CA THR A 209 -0.09 8.93 -3.03
C THR A 209 0.73 8.34 -4.17
N ASN A 210 1.10 7.05 -4.05
CA ASN A 210 2.12 6.39 -4.84
C ASN A 210 3.51 7.06 -4.69
N SER A 211 4.52 6.46 -5.30
CA SER A 211 5.82 7.04 -5.49
C SER A 211 6.02 7.42 -6.96
N PHE A 212 7.20 7.78 -7.37
CA PHE A 212 7.51 8.24 -8.72
C PHE A 212 8.74 7.52 -9.29
N PHE A 213 8.88 7.58 -10.62
CA PHE A 213 10.06 7.12 -11.31
C PHE A 213 11.02 8.31 -11.54
N TYR A 214 12.29 8.10 -11.26
CA TYR A 214 13.35 9.02 -11.59
C TYR A 214 14.52 8.23 -12.18
N GLU A 215 15.03 8.65 -13.33
CA GLU A 215 16.09 7.96 -14.09
C GLU A 215 15.82 6.46 -14.29
N GLY A 216 14.55 6.11 -14.58
CA GLY A 216 14.12 4.74 -14.82
C GLY A 216 13.93 3.89 -13.56
N ALA A 217 14.23 4.41 -12.37
CA ALA A 217 14.09 3.69 -11.12
C ALA A 217 12.89 4.16 -10.29
N TYR A 218 12.13 3.22 -9.73
CA TYR A 218 11.04 3.52 -8.82
C TYR A 218 11.58 3.90 -7.45
N GLN A 219 11.33 5.14 -7.03
CA GLN A 219 12.02 5.72 -5.89
C GLN A 219 11.69 5.03 -4.56
N ALA A 220 10.47 4.53 -4.38
CA ALA A 220 10.13 3.75 -3.19
C ALA A 220 10.96 2.47 -3.05
N SER A 221 11.25 1.77 -4.17
CA SER A 221 12.09 0.55 -4.13
C SER A 221 13.55 0.90 -3.82
N LEU A 222 14.05 2.06 -4.28
CA LEU A 222 15.40 2.52 -3.96
C LEU A 222 15.54 2.97 -2.50
N SER A 223 14.57 3.74 -1.98
CA SER A 223 14.59 4.21 -0.59
C SER A 223 14.16 3.12 0.40
N GLY A 224 13.50 2.06 -0.09
CA GLY A 224 12.95 1.00 0.73
C GLY A 224 11.71 1.39 1.54
N GLU A 225 11.06 2.51 1.22
CA GLU A 225 9.89 3.02 1.94
C GLU A 225 8.60 2.37 1.41
N ILE A 226 7.77 1.81 2.30
CA ILE A 226 6.49 1.19 1.94
C ILE A 226 5.32 1.98 2.51
N ILE A 227 5.31 2.21 3.83
CA ILE A 227 4.25 2.93 4.54
C ILE A 227 4.91 3.91 5.51
N SER A 228 4.68 5.19 5.29
CA SER A 228 5.21 6.28 6.10
C SER A 228 4.16 6.83 7.06
N ILE A 229 4.58 7.20 8.28
CA ILE A 229 3.73 7.88 9.28
C ILE A 229 3.69 9.39 9.03
N PHE A 230 4.50 9.90 8.14
CA PHE A 230 4.51 11.30 7.71
C PHE A 230 4.36 11.38 6.19
N ALA A 231 4.14 12.57 5.66
CA ALA A 231 4.01 12.78 4.22
C ALA A 231 5.37 12.67 3.53
N SER A 232 5.74 11.44 3.11
CA SER A 232 6.93 11.14 2.34
C SER A 232 6.61 11.02 0.85
N ARG A 233 7.29 11.79 0.01
CA ARG A 233 7.12 11.73 -1.45
C ARG A 233 7.57 10.40 -2.06
N THR A 234 8.52 9.72 -1.43
CA THR A 234 9.03 8.42 -1.87
C THR A 234 8.16 7.26 -1.41
N SER A 235 7.47 7.37 -0.29
CA SER A 235 6.57 6.32 0.19
C SER A 235 5.26 6.28 -0.62
N PRO A 236 4.81 5.11 -1.08
CA PRO A 236 3.53 5.00 -1.79
C PRO A 236 2.30 5.20 -0.92
N ILE A 237 2.40 4.97 0.40
CA ILE A 237 1.30 5.10 1.35
C ILE A 237 1.74 5.97 2.51
N ASN A 238 0.95 7.00 2.81
CA ASN A 238 1.27 8.02 3.79
C ASN A 238 0.15 8.22 4.79
N TYR A 239 0.51 8.39 6.06
CA TYR A 239 -0.39 8.90 7.08
C TYR A 239 -0.48 10.42 6.97
N ILE A 240 -1.71 10.96 6.97
CA ILE A 240 -1.96 12.38 6.78
C ILE A 240 -2.80 12.99 7.92
N GLY A 241 -2.99 12.25 9.02
CA GLY A 241 -3.77 12.70 10.17
C GLY A 241 -3.13 13.89 10.89
N ASP A 242 -3.10 13.87 12.22
CA ASP A 242 -2.54 14.95 13.08
C ASP A 242 -1.02 15.17 12.88
N PHE A 243 -0.51 14.88 11.69
CA PHE A 243 0.89 14.97 11.36
C PHE A 243 1.22 16.30 10.70
N HIS A 244 1.98 17.13 11.38
CA HIS A 244 2.64 18.28 10.78
C HIS A 244 4.04 17.87 10.31
N ASP A 245 4.37 18.27 9.09
CA ASP A 245 5.69 18.11 8.47
C ASP A 245 6.82 18.29 9.46
N GLY A 246 7.58 17.24 9.72
CA GLY A 246 8.89 17.35 10.33
C GLY A 246 9.94 17.96 9.39
N VAL A 247 9.54 18.38 8.20
CA VAL A 247 10.42 18.97 7.18
C VAL A 247 10.78 20.42 7.49
N ASN A 248 10.12 21.08 8.44
CA ASN A 248 10.38 22.47 8.78
C ASN A 248 11.21 22.69 10.05
N ASP A 249 11.74 21.64 10.67
CA ASP A 249 12.57 21.76 11.88
C ASP A 249 14.07 21.48 11.60
N THR A 250 14.56 21.90 10.43
CA THR A 250 16.03 22.00 10.20
C THR A 250 16.41 23.38 9.72
#